data_9fc298391e50f8ceed9a32f161328bcd
#
_entry.id   9fc298391e50f8ceed9a32f161328bcd
#
_cell.length_a   1.000
_cell.length_b   1.000
_cell.length_c   1.000
_cell.angle_alpha   90.00
_cell.angle_beta   90.00
_cell.angle_gamma   90.00
#
_symmetry.space_group_name_H-M   'P 1'
#
loop_
_entity.id
_entity.type
_entity.pdbx_description
1 polymer ?
#
loop_
_entity_poly.entity_id
_entity_poly.type
_entity_poly.pdbx_seq_one_letter_code
_entity_poly.pdbx_strand_id
1 'polypeptide(L)'
;MSVTRIIYCHGLPGSPEELSAFETLAPLPHIHALDRLGHHSGEYEKSVLGAFDRMGVDEPVTLAGFSLGAMSALHIAAERGALIRKLILISPAAPLELGDFLPSMAGRPVFEAAQAGDWSLRLFTAAQASLFGLAPQLALKTMFRASPDADLALLSSRRFVDVVLQGLRTCLGRRQAAYRNELRAYVRPWAHILDRVLCETEIWSGASDDWTPIAMGKALKARLGDGAVLHVCPGLGHYSTLCRALSQLG
;
A
#
# COMPACT_ATOMS: atom_id res chain seq x y z
N MET A 1 -28.38 11.40 -1.66
CA MET A 1 -27.61 10.20 -1.29
C MET A 1 -26.45 10.65 -0.45
N SER A 2 -26.25 10.11 0.74
CA SER A 2 -25.08 10.45 1.57
C SER A 2 -23.83 9.96 0.84
N VAL A 3 -22.89 10.85 0.60
CA VAL A 3 -21.61 10.47 -0.02
C VAL A 3 -20.83 9.64 0.99
N THR A 4 -20.47 8.43 0.57
CA THR A 4 -19.77 7.49 1.46
C THR A 4 -18.35 7.97 1.73
N ARG A 5 -18.01 8.12 2.99
CA ARG A 5 -16.63 8.40 3.44
C ARG A 5 -15.71 7.23 3.06
N ILE A 6 -14.59 7.54 2.42
CA ILE A 6 -13.55 6.57 2.09
C ILE A 6 -12.33 6.84 2.96
N ILE A 7 -11.83 5.82 3.66
CA ILE A 7 -10.56 5.86 4.37
C ILE A 7 -9.51 5.17 3.52
N TYR A 8 -8.40 5.85 3.27
CA TYR A 8 -7.34 5.38 2.38
C TYR A 8 -6.05 5.06 3.14
N CYS A 9 -5.58 3.83 3.00
CA CYS A 9 -4.28 3.37 3.49
C CYS A 9 -3.27 3.46 2.36
N HIS A 10 -2.36 4.44 2.42
CA HIS A 10 -1.35 4.72 1.38
C HIS A 10 -0.33 3.57 1.23
N GLY A 11 0.41 3.55 0.11
CA GLY A 11 1.50 2.61 -0.14
C GLY A 11 2.68 2.74 0.84
N LEU A 12 3.68 1.86 0.71
CA LEU A 12 4.92 1.93 1.47
C LEU A 12 6.11 1.60 0.55
N PRO A 13 7.13 2.47 0.45
CA PRO A 13 7.24 3.78 1.12
C PRO A 13 6.25 4.82 0.57
N GLY A 14 5.56 5.53 1.44
CA GLY A 14 4.55 6.52 1.09
C GLY A 14 4.14 7.39 2.27
N SER A 15 3.14 8.22 2.08
CA SER A 15 2.59 9.11 3.10
C SER A 15 1.13 9.47 2.81
N PRO A 16 0.38 10.06 3.77
CA PRO A 16 -1.00 10.50 3.53
C PRO A 16 -1.17 11.43 2.34
N GLU A 17 -0.12 12.18 1.98
CA GLU A 17 -0.10 13.10 0.84
C GLU A 17 -0.07 12.40 -0.52
N GLU A 18 0.06 11.05 -0.58
CA GLU A 18 0.13 10.26 -1.81
C GLU A 18 -1.05 10.55 -2.76
N LEU A 19 -2.26 10.70 -2.22
CA LEU A 19 -3.45 11.02 -3.01
C LEU A 19 -3.34 12.34 -3.78
N SER A 20 -2.59 13.30 -3.26
CA SER A 20 -2.43 14.60 -3.91
C SER A 20 -1.73 14.52 -5.28
N ALA A 21 -1.02 13.44 -5.56
CA ALA A 21 -0.44 13.17 -6.88
C ALA A 21 -1.52 12.94 -7.95
N PHE A 22 -2.74 12.59 -7.56
CA PHE A 22 -3.83 12.15 -8.43
C PHE A 22 -5.06 13.07 -8.40
N GLU A 23 -5.04 14.18 -7.66
CA GLU A 23 -6.15 15.14 -7.55
C GLU A 23 -6.60 15.73 -8.90
N THR A 24 -5.69 15.80 -9.89
CA THR A 24 -6.01 16.25 -11.24
C THR A 24 -6.76 15.23 -12.08
N LEU A 25 -6.74 13.95 -11.67
CA LEU A 25 -7.40 12.85 -12.39
C LEU A 25 -8.86 12.66 -11.95
N ALA A 26 -9.16 12.96 -10.68
CA ALA A 26 -10.51 13.00 -10.14
C ALA A 26 -10.52 13.87 -8.86
N PRO A 27 -11.52 14.74 -8.66
CA PRO A 27 -11.70 15.35 -7.35
C PRO A 27 -12.07 14.25 -6.35
N LEU A 28 -11.27 14.13 -5.28
CA LEU A 28 -11.38 13.07 -4.26
C LEU A 28 -11.83 13.64 -2.89
N PRO A 29 -12.87 14.49 -2.81
CA PRO A 29 -13.21 15.23 -1.60
C PRO A 29 -13.67 14.35 -0.43
N HIS A 30 -13.97 13.08 -0.71
CA HIS A 30 -14.49 12.13 0.29
C HIS A 30 -13.47 11.09 0.71
N ILE A 31 -12.24 11.18 0.21
CA ILE A 31 -11.17 10.24 0.55
C ILE A 31 -10.26 10.87 1.62
N HIS A 32 -10.17 10.22 2.77
CA HIS A 32 -9.34 10.64 3.89
C HIS A 32 -8.19 9.67 4.09
N ALA A 33 -6.96 10.13 3.89
CA ALA A 33 -5.79 9.28 4.06
C ALA A 33 -5.47 9.02 5.54
N LEU A 34 -5.24 7.76 5.87
CA LEU A 34 -4.87 7.31 7.20
C LEU A 34 -3.37 7.52 7.44
N ASP A 35 -2.98 8.33 8.45
CA ASP A 35 -1.59 8.45 8.88
C ASP A 35 -1.19 7.34 9.85
N ARG A 36 -0.98 6.13 9.34
CA ARG A 36 -0.60 4.97 10.14
C ARG A 36 0.85 4.98 10.61
N LEU A 37 1.71 5.77 9.98
CA LEU A 37 3.11 5.93 10.37
C LEU A 37 3.31 7.03 11.42
N GLY A 38 2.31 7.85 11.67
CA GLY A 38 2.39 9.02 12.56
C GLY A 38 2.54 8.69 14.02
N HIS A 39 1.92 7.60 14.46
CA HIS A 39 1.89 7.19 15.86
C HIS A 39 2.33 5.75 15.99
N HIS A 40 3.63 5.55 16.20
CA HIS A 40 4.22 4.23 16.31
C HIS A 40 4.20 3.74 17.77
N SER A 41 3.43 2.69 18.06
CA SER A 41 3.31 2.07 19.39
C SER A 41 4.31 0.93 19.66
N GLY A 42 5.24 0.68 18.73
CA GLY A 42 6.13 -0.49 18.79
C GLY A 42 5.55 -1.75 18.15
N GLU A 43 4.24 -1.96 18.19
CA GLU A 43 3.53 -3.06 17.52
C GLU A 43 2.77 -2.53 16.31
N TYR A 44 2.93 -3.21 15.16
CA TYR A 44 2.30 -2.78 13.91
C TYR A 44 0.78 -2.70 14.00
N GLU A 45 0.15 -3.78 14.45
CA GLU A 45 -1.32 -3.90 14.53
C GLU A 45 -1.91 -2.81 15.42
N LYS A 46 -1.34 -2.59 16.62
CA LYS A 46 -1.78 -1.53 17.54
C LYS A 46 -1.63 -0.14 16.93
N SER A 47 -0.56 0.07 16.16
CA SER A 47 -0.33 1.35 15.48
C SER A 47 -1.39 1.62 14.41
N VAL A 48 -1.71 0.62 13.58
CA VAL A 48 -2.70 0.72 12.50
C VAL A 48 -4.11 0.90 13.08
N LEU A 49 -4.52 0.04 14.02
CA LEU A 49 -5.85 0.12 14.63
C LEU A 49 -6.02 1.43 15.40
N GLY A 50 -5.03 1.84 16.18
CA GLY A 50 -5.07 3.11 16.89
C GLY A 50 -5.10 4.33 15.95
N ALA A 51 -4.49 4.24 14.76
CA ALA A 51 -4.62 5.30 13.74
C ALA A 51 -6.05 5.37 13.20
N PHE A 52 -6.66 4.23 12.91
CA PHE A 52 -8.05 4.16 12.45
C PHE A 52 -9.04 4.65 13.51
N ASP A 53 -8.90 4.19 14.75
CA ASP A 53 -9.78 4.58 15.86
C ASP A 53 -9.76 6.11 16.11
N ARG A 54 -8.60 6.77 15.92
CA ARG A 54 -8.47 8.24 16.01
C ARG A 54 -9.20 9.01 14.90
N MET A 55 -9.60 8.35 13.82
CA MET A 55 -10.38 9.00 12.76
C MET A 55 -11.85 9.22 13.15
N GLY A 56 -12.28 8.69 14.31
CA GLY A 56 -13.63 8.86 14.84
C GLY A 56 -14.70 8.33 13.89
N VAL A 57 -14.48 7.13 13.36
CA VAL A 57 -15.44 6.47 12.47
C VAL A 57 -16.54 5.85 13.32
N ASP A 58 -17.77 6.33 13.16
CA ASP A 58 -18.98 5.93 13.90
C ASP A 58 -20.04 5.26 13.00
N GLU A 59 -19.89 5.39 11.68
CA GLU A 59 -20.74 4.73 10.68
C GLU A 59 -19.89 3.89 9.70
N PRO A 60 -20.46 2.84 9.08
CA PRO A 60 -19.74 2.00 8.15
C PRO A 60 -19.19 2.76 6.93
N VAL A 61 -17.88 2.71 6.74
CA VAL A 61 -17.13 3.39 5.67
C VAL A 61 -16.67 2.42 4.57
N THR A 62 -16.25 2.96 3.43
CA THR A 62 -15.41 2.24 2.47
C THR A 62 -13.96 2.39 2.89
N LEU A 63 -13.24 1.27 2.96
CA LEU A 63 -11.81 1.25 3.27
C LEU A 63 -11.02 0.90 1.99
N ALA A 64 -10.06 1.72 1.62
CA ALA A 64 -9.20 1.48 0.47
C ALA A 64 -7.74 1.27 0.91
N GLY A 65 -7.06 0.26 0.37
CA GLY A 65 -5.66 -0.01 0.66
C GLY A 65 -4.83 -0.18 -0.60
N PHE A 66 -3.78 0.62 -0.74
CA PHE A 66 -2.85 0.53 -1.87
C PHE A 66 -1.53 -0.12 -1.46
N SER A 67 -1.02 -1.05 -2.29
CA SER A 67 0.28 -1.67 -2.06
C SER A 67 0.35 -2.34 -0.67
N LEU A 68 1.39 -2.07 0.15
CA LEU A 68 1.42 -2.50 1.55
C LEU A 68 0.30 -1.89 2.41
N GLY A 69 -0.29 -0.77 2.00
CA GLY A 69 -1.50 -0.24 2.65
C GLY A 69 -2.68 -1.22 2.62
N ALA A 70 -2.68 -2.19 1.70
CA ALA A 70 -3.64 -3.29 1.69
C ALA A 70 -3.55 -4.18 2.95
N MET A 71 -2.33 -4.45 3.46
CA MET A 71 -2.16 -5.16 4.73
C MET A 71 -2.82 -4.38 5.88
N SER A 72 -2.62 -3.05 5.93
CA SER A 72 -3.26 -2.21 6.95
C SER A 72 -4.79 -2.24 6.83
N ALA A 73 -5.32 -2.12 5.62
CA ALA A 73 -6.76 -2.16 5.37
C ALA A 73 -7.37 -3.52 5.75
N LEU A 74 -6.68 -4.62 5.46
CA LEU A 74 -7.10 -5.97 5.84
C LEU A 74 -7.10 -6.16 7.36
N HIS A 75 -6.08 -5.68 8.09
CA HIS A 75 -6.07 -5.70 9.56
C HIS A 75 -7.23 -4.90 10.16
N ILE A 76 -7.51 -3.70 9.63
CA ILE A 76 -8.65 -2.89 10.07
C ILE A 76 -9.96 -3.61 9.78
N ALA A 77 -10.15 -4.16 8.58
CA ALA A 77 -11.37 -4.88 8.21
C ALA A 77 -11.59 -6.13 9.08
N ALA A 78 -10.52 -6.85 9.43
CA ALA A 78 -10.59 -8.02 10.30
C ALA A 78 -10.98 -7.67 11.76
N GLU A 79 -10.49 -6.54 12.29
CA GLU A 79 -10.66 -6.16 13.71
C GLU A 79 -11.80 -5.15 13.95
N ARG A 80 -12.21 -4.40 12.91
CA ARG A 80 -13.27 -3.37 12.96
C ARG A 80 -14.35 -3.62 11.91
N GLY A 81 -14.60 -4.90 11.57
CA GLY A 81 -15.49 -5.31 10.48
C GLY A 81 -16.86 -4.64 10.49
N ALA A 82 -17.45 -4.39 11.67
CA ALA A 82 -18.74 -3.70 11.79
C ALA A 82 -18.72 -2.25 11.24
N LEU A 83 -17.55 -1.61 11.18
CA LEU A 83 -17.34 -0.27 10.64
C LEU A 83 -16.89 -0.26 9.18
N ILE A 84 -16.76 -1.43 8.55
CA ILE A 84 -16.30 -1.55 7.16
C ILE A 84 -17.41 -2.11 6.30
N ARG A 85 -18.02 -1.23 5.50
CA ARG A 85 -19.05 -1.62 4.54
C ARG A 85 -18.46 -2.31 3.32
N LYS A 86 -17.34 -1.79 2.82
CA LYS A 86 -16.67 -2.27 1.60
C LYS A 86 -15.16 -2.09 1.72
N LEU A 87 -14.43 -3.07 1.22
CA LEU A 87 -12.97 -3.03 1.14
C LEU A 87 -12.53 -2.96 -0.32
N ILE A 88 -11.59 -2.06 -0.63
CA ILE A 88 -11.02 -1.88 -1.96
C ILE A 88 -9.50 -2.03 -1.85
N LEU A 89 -8.98 -3.11 -2.41
CA LEU A 89 -7.55 -3.41 -2.42
C LEU A 89 -6.99 -3.06 -3.80
N ILE A 90 -6.02 -2.16 -3.84
CA ILE A 90 -5.45 -1.64 -5.10
C ILE A 90 -3.98 -2.05 -5.16
N SER A 91 -3.59 -2.77 -6.21
CA SER A 91 -2.24 -3.33 -6.33
C SER A 91 -1.77 -3.91 -4.99
N PRO A 92 -2.54 -4.86 -4.39
CA PRO A 92 -2.35 -5.23 -3.00
C PRO A 92 -1.13 -6.12 -2.79
N ALA A 93 -0.34 -5.81 -1.76
CA ALA A 93 0.64 -6.74 -1.23
C ALA A 93 -0.08 -7.82 -0.40
N ALA A 94 -0.04 -9.07 -0.87
CA ALA A 94 -0.61 -10.22 -0.18
C ALA A 94 0.34 -10.77 0.89
N PRO A 95 -0.16 -11.55 1.88
CA PRO A 95 0.69 -12.35 2.77
C PRO A 95 1.66 -13.22 1.97
N LEU A 96 2.95 -13.17 2.31
CA LEU A 96 3.99 -13.90 1.56
C LEU A 96 3.83 -15.42 1.65
N GLU A 97 3.17 -15.92 2.70
CA GLU A 97 2.87 -17.35 2.86
C GLU A 97 1.79 -17.88 1.90
N LEU A 98 1.10 -17.02 1.15
CA LEU A 98 0.11 -17.43 0.15
C LEU A 98 0.72 -17.82 -1.21
N GLY A 99 2.02 -17.61 -1.40
CA GLY A 99 2.70 -17.99 -2.65
C GLY A 99 4.15 -17.54 -2.72
N ASP A 100 4.87 -18.00 -3.72
CA ASP A 100 6.26 -17.62 -3.98
C ASP A 100 6.30 -16.31 -4.82
N PHE A 101 6.06 -15.18 -4.17
CA PHE A 101 5.97 -13.87 -4.85
C PHE A 101 7.31 -13.13 -4.91
N LEU A 102 8.16 -13.28 -3.89
CA LEU A 102 9.39 -12.50 -3.72
C LEU A 102 10.30 -12.47 -4.95
N PRO A 103 10.53 -13.59 -5.69
CA PRO A 103 11.41 -13.57 -6.85
C PRO A 103 11.00 -12.58 -7.96
N SER A 104 9.69 -12.29 -8.07
CA SER A 104 9.12 -11.40 -9.08
C SER A 104 8.83 -9.97 -8.58
N MET A 105 9.12 -9.67 -7.31
CA MET A 105 8.84 -8.36 -6.72
C MET A 105 10.02 -7.40 -6.88
N ALA A 106 9.80 -6.20 -7.39
CA ALA A 106 10.80 -5.11 -7.43
C ALA A 106 11.31 -4.75 -6.01
N GLY A 107 10.46 -4.87 -5.00
CA GLY A 107 10.79 -4.66 -3.57
C GLY A 107 11.54 -5.82 -2.91
N ARG A 108 11.87 -6.91 -3.62
CA ARG A 108 12.53 -8.09 -3.07
C ARG A 108 13.71 -7.78 -2.13
N PRO A 109 14.67 -6.91 -2.47
CA PRO A 109 15.84 -6.72 -1.61
C PRO A 109 15.51 -6.17 -0.21
N VAL A 110 14.50 -5.30 -0.08
CA VAL A 110 14.10 -4.77 1.24
C VAL A 110 13.37 -5.83 2.06
N PHE A 111 12.58 -6.71 1.42
CA PHE A 111 11.89 -7.79 2.12
C PHE A 111 12.85 -8.89 2.56
N GLU A 112 13.84 -9.25 1.74
CA GLU A 112 14.92 -10.16 2.14
C GLU A 112 15.74 -9.59 3.30
N ALA A 113 16.04 -8.30 3.30
CA ALA A 113 16.69 -7.63 4.42
C ALA A 113 15.85 -7.67 5.70
N ALA A 114 14.52 -7.55 5.58
CA ALA A 114 13.58 -7.64 6.70
C ALA A 114 13.49 -9.08 7.26
N GLN A 115 13.50 -10.09 6.38
CA GLN A 115 13.53 -11.52 6.78
C GLN A 115 14.85 -11.89 7.46
N ALA A 116 15.97 -11.36 7.00
CA ALA A 116 17.30 -11.60 7.59
C ALA A 116 17.47 -11.00 8.99
N GLY A 117 16.58 -10.08 9.40
CA GLY A 117 16.53 -9.54 10.76
C GLY A 117 16.71 -8.03 10.87
N ASP A 118 16.58 -7.54 12.10
CA ASP A 118 16.54 -6.09 12.38
C ASP A 118 17.84 -5.36 11.96
N TRP A 119 19.00 -5.97 12.18
CA TRP A 119 20.28 -5.38 11.81
C TRP A 119 20.43 -5.23 10.29
N SER A 120 20.11 -6.27 9.53
CA SER A 120 20.11 -6.26 8.07
C SER A 120 19.19 -5.17 7.52
N LEU A 121 17.96 -5.10 8.03
CA LEU A 121 16.99 -4.10 7.63
C LEU A 121 17.43 -2.67 7.97
N ARG A 122 18.06 -2.45 9.12
CA ARG A 122 18.64 -1.14 9.51
C ARG A 122 19.74 -0.70 8.53
N LEU A 123 20.65 -1.61 8.20
CA LEU A 123 21.74 -1.32 7.26
C LEU A 123 21.17 -1.01 5.87
N PHE A 124 20.24 -1.82 5.40
CA PHE A 124 19.60 -1.64 4.10
C PHE A 124 18.86 -0.29 4.01
N THR A 125 18.03 0.02 5.01
CA THR A 125 17.27 1.29 5.03
C THR A 125 18.18 2.51 5.21
N ALA A 126 19.32 2.39 5.88
CA ALA A 126 20.32 3.47 5.95
C ALA A 126 21.00 3.70 4.58
N ALA A 127 21.33 2.63 3.85
CA ALA A 127 21.84 2.73 2.48
C ALA A 127 20.81 3.37 1.52
N GLN A 128 19.56 2.96 1.60
CA GLN A 128 18.47 3.60 0.85
C GLN A 128 18.35 5.10 1.18
N ALA A 129 18.36 5.46 2.47
CA ALA A 129 18.27 6.87 2.90
C ALA A 129 19.44 7.69 2.34
N SER A 130 20.65 7.15 2.34
CA SER A 130 21.84 7.80 1.76
C SER A 130 21.69 7.99 0.25
N LEU A 131 21.26 6.95 -0.47
CA LEU A 131 21.05 7.02 -1.93
C LEU A 131 20.01 8.07 -2.30
N PHE A 132 18.83 8.05 -1.66
CA PHE A 132 17.77 9.03 -1.91
C PHE A 132 18.14 10.44 -1.43
N GLY A 133 18.99 10.57 -0.41
CA GLY A 133 19.51 11.86 0.04
C GLY A 133 20.50 12.49 -0.94
N LEU A 134 21.41 11.69 -1.51
CA LEU A 134 22.48 12.16 -2.39
C LEU A 134 22.05 12.27 -3.86
N ALA A 135 21.23 11.34 -4.36
CA ALA A 135 20.86 11.25 -5.77
C ALA A 135 19.38 10.85 -5.96
N PRO A 136 18.41 11.66 -5.49
CA PRO A 136 17.00 11.29 -5.44
C PRO A 136 16.42 10.95 -6.82
N GLN A 137 16.79 11.68 -7.86
CA GLN A 137 16.31 11.46 -9.24
C GLN A 137 16.85 10.14 -9.81
N LEU A 138 18.12 9.80 -9.57
CA LEU A 138 18.72 8.54 -9.99
C LEU A 138 18.08 7.37 -9.25
N ALA A 139 17.91 7.50 -7.93
CA ALA A 139 17.27 6.49 -7.11
C ALA A 139 15.83 6.21 -7.57
N LEU A 140 15.06 7.26 -7.87
CA LEU A 140 13.71 7.13 -8.40
C LEU A 140 13.69 6.42 -9.77
N LYS A 141 14.56 6.82 -10.70
CA LYS A 141 14.69 6.14 -12.01
C LYS A 141 15.05 4.65 -11.85
N THR A 142 15.92 4.33 -10.91
CA THR A 142 16.29 2.94 -10.63
C THR A 142 15.10 2.15 -10.07
N MET A 143 14.31 2.77 -9.20
CA MET A 143 13.12 2.20 -8.59
C MET A 143 12.05 1.82 -9.63
N PHE A 144 11.86 2.65 -10.66
CA PHE A 144 10.89 2.43 -11.73
C PHE A 144 11.47 1.75 -12.98
N ARG A 145 12.73 1.28 -12.96
CA ARG A 145 13.42 0.78 -14.15
C ARG A 145 12.74 -0.38 -14.86
N ALA A 146 12.07 -1.25 -14.11
CA ALA A 146 11.37 -2.43 -14.63
C ALA A 146 9.86 -2.21 -14.79
N SER A 147 9.36 -1.05 -14.38
CA SER A 147 7.93 -0.74 -14.45
C SER A 147 7.44 -0.57 -15.88
N PRO A 148 6.18 -0.91 -16.18
CA PRO A 148 5.60 -0.76 -17.51
C PRO A 148 5.48 0.71 -17.95
N ASP A 149 5.31 0.94 -19.25
CA ASP A 149 5.21 2.27 -19.85
C ASP A 149 4.15 3.16 -19.19
N ALA A 150 3.02 2.56 -18.75
CA ALA A 150 1.95 3.27 -18.07
C ALA A 150 2.41 3.89 -16.74
N ASP A 151 3.27 3.21 -15.99
CA ASP A 151 3.86 3.74 -14.75
C ASP A 151 5.01 4.70 -15.06
N LEU A 152 5.84 4.39 -16.06
CA LEU A 152 6.92 5.28 -16.50
C LEU A 152 6.39 6.63 -16.97
N ALA A 153 5.22 6.68 -17.62
CA ALA A 153 4.58 7.90 -18.05
C ALA A 153 4.25 8.86 -16.87
N LEU A 154 3.97 8.31 -15.68
CA LEU A 154 3.71 9.12 -14.48
C LEU A 154 4.93 9.93 -14.03
N LEU A 155 6.16 9.47 -14.35
CA LEU A 155 7.38 10.19 -14.03
C LEU A 155 7.53 11.50 -14.80
N SER A 156 6.74 11.74 -15.85
CA SER A 156 6.65 13.03 -16.52
C SER A 156 5.90 14.09 -15.72
N SER A 157 5.06 13.66 -14.77
CA SER A 157 4.36 14.54 -13.84
C SER A 157 5.28 14.96 -12.69
N ARG A 158 5.64 16.25 -12.64
CA ARG A 158 6.42 16.78 -11.53
C ARG A 158 5.74 16.56 -10.18
N ARG A 159 4.40 16.74 -10.12
CA ARG A 159 3.64 16.53 -8.88
C ARG A 159 3.74 15.08 -8.40
N PHE A 160 3.59 14.11 -9.29
CA PHE A 160 3.77 12.69 -8.96
C PHE A 160 5.17 12.42 -8.40
N VAL A 161 6.22 12.89 -9.09
CA VAL A 161 7.61 12.74 -8.64
C VAL A 161 7.84 13.36 -7.27
N ASP A 162 7.37 14.59 -7.06
CA ASP A 162 7.54 15.31 -5.79
C ASP A 162 6.85 14.57 -4.64
N VAL A 163 5.65 14.04 -4.85
CA VAL A 163 4.89 13.28 -3.83
C VAL A 163 5.56 11.93 -3.51
N VAL A 164 6.02 11.19 -4.52
CA VAL A 164 6.74 9.92 -4.28
C VAL A 164 8.04 10.18 -3.53
N LEU A 165 8.81 11.20 -3.91
CA LEU A 165 10.03 11.58 -3.18
C LEU A 165 9.74 12.06 -1.76
N GLN A 166 8.61 12.74 -1.53
CA GLN A 166 8.19 13.14 -0.17
C GLN A 166 7.87 11.91 0.69
N GLY A 167 7.14 10.94 0.16
CA GLY A 167 6.86 9.66 0.84
C GLY A 167 8.14 8.93 1.23
N LEU A 168 9.09 8.82 0.30
CA LEU A 168 10.41 8.24 0.54
C LEU A 168 11.19 8.99 1.64
N ARG A 169 11.26 10.33 1.59
CA ARG A 169 11.90 11.15 2.64
C ARG A 169 11.24 10.96 4.00
N THR A 170 9.94 10.82 4.04
CA THR A 170 9.19 10.57 5.26
C THR A 170 9.54 9.21 5.85
N CYS A 171 9.48 8.13 5.05
CA CYS A 171 9.75 6.77 5.47
C CYS A 171 11.22 6.52 5.82
N LEU A 172 12.15 7.04 5.03
CA LEU A 172 13.60 6.86 5.24
C LEU A 172 14.22 7.85 6.24
N GLY A 173 13.49 8.91 6.59
CA GLY A 173 13.92 9.93 7.54
C GLY A 173 13.19 9.83 8.88
N ARG A 174 12.35 10.83 9.16
CA ARG A 174 11.69 11.02 10.47
C ARG A 174 10.81 9.86 10.94
N ARG A 175 10.29 9.01 10.01
CA ARG A 175 9.42 7.87 10.32
C ARG A 175 10.07 6.51 10.06
N GLN A 176 11.39 6.47 10.02
CA GLN A 176 12.14 5.25 9.69
C GLN A 176 11.86 4.07 10.64
N ALA A 177 11.59 4.34 11.92
CA ALA A 177 11.23 3.30 12.87
C ALA A 177 9.89 2.63 12.52
N ALA A 178 8.87 3.44 12.20
CA ALA A 178 7.56 2.94 11.78
C ALA A 178 7.63 2.20 10.43
N TYR A 179 8.39 2.75 9.47
CA TYR A 179 8.67 2.11 8.19
C TYR A 179 9.27 0.70 8.35
N ARG A 180 10.35 0.57 9.14
CA ARG A 180 10.96 -0.75 9.41
C ARG A 180 10.02 -1.69 10.16
N ASN A 181 9.22 -1.16 11.08
CA ASN A 181 8.24 -1.98 11.82
C ASN A 181 7.20 -2.59 10.88
N GLU A 182 6.67 -1.82 9.93
CA GLU A 182 5.71 -2.29 8.95
C GLU A 182 6.32 -3.33 8.01
N LEU A 183 7.56 -3.12 7.53
CA LEU A 183 8.29 -4.11 6.73
C LEU A 183 8.49 -5.43 7.48
N ARG A 184 8.83 -5.38 8.78
CA ARG A 184 8.97 -6.58 9.61
C ARG A 184 7.63 -7.29 9.84
N ALA A 185 6.57 -6.54 10.01
CA ALA A 185 5.23 -7.11 10.12
C ALA A 185 4.82 -7.82 8.82
N TYR A 186 5.10 -7.18 7.67
CA TYR A 186 4.75 -7.73 6.37
C TYR A 186 5.42 -9.08 6.05
N VAL A 187 6.69 -9.24 6.43
CA VAL A 187 7.42 -10.50 6.12
C VAL A 187 7.14 -11.65 7.09
N ARG A 188 6.40 -11.40 8.16
CA ARG A 188 5.90 -12.45 9.07
C ARG A 188 4.60 -13.03 8.53
N PRO A 189 4.22 -14.26 8.94
CA PRO A 189 2.90 -14.83 8.59
C PRO A 189 1.76 -14.00 9.18
N TRP A 190 0.80 -13.58 8.32
CA TRP A 190 -0.38 -12.83 8.72
C TRP A 190 -1.66 -13.22 7.94
N ALA A 191 -1.61 -14.26 7.09
CA ALA A 191 -2.78 -14.69 6.31
C ALA A 191 -3.98 -15.14 7.18
N HIS A 192 -3.74 -15.50 8.44
CA HIS A 192 -4.79 -15.91 9.38
C HIS A 192 -5.85 -14.82 9.66
N ILE A 193 -5.52 -13.53 9.44
CA ILE A 193 -6.51 -12.47 9.62
C ILE A 193 -7.58 -12.46 8.53
N LEU A 194 -7.26 -13.00 7.34
CA LEU A 194 -8.17 -12.96 6.18
C LEU A 194 -9.48 -13.71 6.46
N ASP A 195 -9.49 -14.69 7.37
CA ASP A 195 -10.70 -15.42 7.78
C ASP A 195 -11.74 -14.55 8.50
N ARG A 196 -11.31 -13.40 9.00
CA ARG A 196 -12.16 -12.43 9.70
C ARG A 196 -12.59 -11.25 8.82
N VAL A 197 -12.15 -11.21 7.57
CA VAL A 197 -12.57 -10.19 6.60
C VAL A 197 -13.88 -10.66 5.96
N LEU A 198 -14.99 -10.11 6.40
CA LEU A 198 -16.33 -10.55 6.01
C LEU A 198 -17.05 -9.56 5.09
N CYS A 199 -16.48 -8.37 4.88
CA CYS A 199 -17.08 -7.33 4.05
C CYS A 199 -16.86 -7.63 2.54
N GLU A 200 -17.74 -7.07 1.71
CA GLU A 200 -17.55 -7.06 0.26
C GLU A 200 -16.17 -6.48 -0.09
N THR A 201 -15.42 -7.17 -0.95
CA THR A 201 -14.05 -6.79 -1.27
C THR A 201 -13.85 -6.70 -2.79
N GLU A 202 -13.35 -5.56 -3.27
CA GLU A 202 -12.85 -5.41 -4.63
C GLU A 202 -11.31 -5.40 -4.61
N ILE A 203 -10.72 -6.13 -5.57
CA ILE A 203 -9.27 -6.23 -5.73
C ILE A 203 -8.93 -5.72 -7.14
N TRP A 204 -8.13 -4.67 -7.24
CA TRP A 204 -7.64 -4.11 -8.49
C TRP A 204 -6.17 -4.46 -8.66
N SER A 205 -5.81 -5.22 -9.70
CA SER A 205 -4.42 -5.65 -9.93
C SER A 205 -3.98 -5.36 -11.35
N GLY A 206 -2.84 -4.71 -11.50
CA GLY A 206 -2.17 -4.50 -12.76
C GLY A 206 -1.61 -5.81 -13.31
N ALA A 207 -1.87 -6.10 -14.59
CA ALA A 207 -1.33 -7.31 -15.21
C ALA A 207 0.19 -7.25 -15.40
N SER A 208 0.77 -6.04 -15.43
CA SER A 208 2.19 -5.77 -15.58
C SER A 208 2.82 -5.15 -14.32
N ASP A 209 2.18 -5.36 -13.15
CA ASP A 209 2.69 -4.85 -11.87
C ASP A 209 3.91 -5.69 -11.42
N ASP A 210 5.08 -5.04 -11.36
CA ASP A 210 6.34 -5.62 -10.91
C ASP A 210 6.63 -5.41 -9.41
N TRP A 211 5.80 -4.62 -8.71
CA TRP A 211 5.91 -4.38 -7.26
C TRP A 211 5.07 -5.37 -6.47
N THR A 212 3.81 -5.52 -6.88
CA THR A 212 2.86 -6.48 -6.33
C THR A 212 2.27 -7.32 -7.47
N PRO A 213 2.98 -8.38 -7.88
CA PRO A 213 2.59 -9.18 -9.04
C PRO A 213 1.14 -9.63 -8.97
N ILE A 214 0.47 -9.72 -10.12
CA ILE A 214 -0.95 -10.12 -10.25
C ILE A 214 -1.28 -11.43 -9.50
N ALA A 215 -0.28 -12.28 -9.30
CA ALA A 215 -0.41 -13.51 -8.50
C ALA A 215 -0.85 -13.23 -7.06
N MET A 216 -0.46 -12.08 -6.48
CA MET A 216 -0.89 -11.64 -5.14
C MET A 216 -2.39 -11.34 -5.10
N GLY A 217 -2.90 -10.58 -6.08
CA GLY A 217 -4.35 -10.32 -6.19
C GLY A 217 -5.17 -11.59 -6.38
N LYS A 218 -4.66 -12.54 -7.20
CA LYS A 218 -5.29 -13.85 -7.39
C LYS A 218 -5.30 -14.68 -6.10
N ALA A 219 -4.20 -14.68 -5.34
CA ALA A 219 -4.10 -15.38 -4.06
C ALA A 219 -5.06 -14.80 -3.01
N LEU A 220 -5.15 -13.47 -2.92
CA LEU A 220 -6.13 -12.79 -2.05
C LEU A 220 -7.57 -13.12 -2.46
N LYS A 221 -7.91 -13.09 -3.77
CA LYS A 221 -9.24 -13.50 -4.26
C LYS A 221 -9.57 -14.94 -3.87
N ALA A 222 -8.62 -15.84 -4.07
CA ALA A 222 -8.81 -17.26 -3.72
C ALA A 222 -9.04 -17.44 -2.20
N ARG A 223 -8.33 -16.68 -1.37
CA ARG A 223 -8.40 -16.80 0.09
C ARG A 223 -9.64 -16.11 0.69
N LEU A 224 -10.07 -14.98 0.14
CA LEU A 224 -11.27 -14.24 0.56
C LEU A 224 -12.57 -14.85 0.00
N GLY A 225 -12.49 -15.74 -0.98
CA GLY A 225 -13.64 -16.48 -1.50
C GLY A 225 -14.62 -15.61 -2.31
N ASP A 226 -15.91 -15.99 -2.26
CA ASP A 226 -16.95 -15.39 -3.10
C ASP A 226 -17.27 -13.93 -2.77
N GLY A 227 -16.96 -13.48 -1.55
CA GLY A 227 -17.12 -12.07 -1.13
C GLY A 227 -16.13 -11.10 -1.79
N ALA A 228 -15.14 -11.60 -2.56
CA ALA A 228 -14.17 -10.76 -3.25
C ALA A 228 -14.34 -10.82 -4.78
N VAL A 229 -14.10 -9.70 -5.46
CA VAL A 229 -14.08 -9.58 -6.93
C VAL A 229 -12.70 -9.09 -7.35
N LEU A 230 -12.08 -9.76 -8.33
CA LEU A 230 -10.78 -9.37 -8.89
C LEU A 230 -10.96 -8.65 -10.23
N HIS A 231 -10.52 -7.41 -10.29
CA HIS A 231 -10.42 -6.59 -11.50
C HIS A 231 -8.98 -6.63 -12.00
N VAL A 232 -8.73 -7.31 -13.11
CA VAL A 232 -7.44 -7.33 -13.77
C VAL A 232 -7.34 -6.13 -14.72
N CYS A 233 -6.27 -5.33 -14.59
CA CYS A 233 -6.02 -4.15 -15.41
C CYS A 233 -4.92 -4.45 -16.45
N PRO A 234 -5.27 -4.79 -17.71
CA PRO A 234 -4.28 -5.13 -18.74
C PRO A 234 -3.35 -3.96 -19.04
N GLY A 235 -2.05 -4.23 -19.15
CA GLY A 235 -1.01 -3.23 -19.47
C GLY A 235 -0.71 -2.22 -18.38
N LEU A 236 -1.43 -2.24 -17.26
CA LEU A 236 -1.16 -1.36 -16.12
C LEU A 236 -0.17 -2.01 -15.13
N GLY A 237 0.65 -1.17 -14.51
CA GLY A 237 1.55 -1.52 -13.43
C GLY A 237 0.99 -1.09 -12.06
N HIS A 238 1.88 -0.72 -11.17
CA HIS A 238 1.55 -0.43 -9.77
C HIS A 238 0.74 0.85 -9.59
N TYR A 239 1.32 1.99 -9.95
CA TYR A 239 0.69 3.30 -9.79
C TYR A 239 -0.37 3.61 -10.85
N SER A 240 -0.22 3.10 -12.06
CA SER A 240 -1.25 3.24 -13.10
C SER A 240 -2.53 2.48 -12.75
N THR A 241 -2.43 1.35 -12.03
CA THR A 241 -3.59 0.67 -11.44
C THR A 241 -4.24 1.53 -10.34
N LEU A 242 -3.46 2.22 -9.50
CA LEU A 242 -4.01 3.17 -8.53
C LEU A 242 -4.79 4.29 -9.23
N CYS A 243 -4.22 4.90 -10.27
CA CYS A 243 -4.92 5.91 -11.09
C CYS A 243 -6.26 5.39 -11.60
N ARG A 244 -6.27 4.17 -12.16
CA ARG A 244 -7.48 3.53 -12.70
C ARG A 244 -8.52 3.28 -11.63
N ALA A 245 -8.14 2.74 -10.49
CA ALA A 245 -9.07 2.47 -9.39
C ALA A 245 -9.66 3.77 -8.82
N LEU A 246 -8.82 4.79 -8.56
CA LEU A 246 -9.28 6.09 -8.05
C LEU A 246 -10.29 6.75 -9.00
N SER A 247 -10.14 6.63 -10.31
CA SER A 247 -11.09 7.17 -11.29
C SER A 247 -12.48 6.48 -11.26
N GLN A 248 -12.63 5.37 -10.55
CA GLN A 248 -13.91 4.68 -10.35
C GLN A 248 -14.54 4.97 -8.97
N LEU A 249 -13.80 5.69 -8.09
CA LEU A 249 -14.25 6.04 -6.74
C LEU A 249 -14.79 7.47 -6.64
N GLY A 250 -14.59 8.28 -7.69
CA GLY A 250 -15.01 9.68 -7.77
C GLY A 250 -16.41 9.87 -8.31
#